data_12c6475a3a72592d373fd28d8cd3489d
#
_entry.id   12c6475a3a72592d373fd28d8cd3489d
#
_cell.length_a   1.000
_cell.length_b   1.000
_cell.length_c   1.000
_cell.angle_alpha   90.00
_cell.angle_beta   90.00
_cell.angle_gamma   90.00
#
_symmetry.space_group_name_H-M   'P 1'
#
loop_
_entity.id
_entity.type
_entity.pdbx_description
1 polymer ?
#
loop_
_entity_poly.entity_id
_entity_poly.type
_entity_poly.pdbx_seq_one_letter_code
_entity_poly.pdbx_strand_id
1 'polypeptide(L)'
;MIALFFYPFIIAVLVSSIVDLVRSIADLVFGIADLIYNIVVFGRGGGRVAQFDYLWEGGPEFAQSKHFRFGTDAVLLGNYMNLTGAKKAIDLGCASGVIALLMLSRSRTVHVTGLEINADAADLAAENMAHNNLSDRSSILQGDIRKVRETLPAGSFDVVVSNPPYYALNTGRVSPDADRAAARGEVACTLDDLCAAASYLCRWGGKFAVVYRPDRLAELFTAMTGHGIEPKRMRIVCHDISSVPSLVLVEGIRGGKPGLKLEPVLLLKNPDGTDTEEIKRIYHRV
;
A
#
# COMPACT_ATOMS: atom_id res chain seq x y z
N MET A 1 -7.02 -56.10 10.95
CA MET A 1 -6.39 -55.55 9.72
C MET A 1 -6.84 -54.14 9.33
N ILE A 2 -7.77 -53.52 10.05
CA ILE A 2 -8.28 -52.14 9.80
C ILE A 2 -7.46 -51.06 10.53
N ALA A 3 -6.82 -51.38 11.65
CA ALA A 3 -6.11 -50.43 12.48
C ALA A 3 -4.76 -49.91 11.89
N LEU A 4 -4.16 -50.60 10.95
CA LEU A 4 -2.85 -50.23 10.38
C LEU A 4 -2.93 -49.13 9.28
N PHE A 5 -4.11 -48.89 8.71
CA PHE A 5 -4.32 -47.88 7.65
C PHE A 5 -4.61 -46.48 8.20
N PHE A 6 -5.06 -46.35 9.47
CA PHE A 6 -5.39 -45.03 10.08
C PHE A 6 -4.21 -44.34 10.75
N TYR A 7 -3.14 -45.06 11.06
CA TYR A 7 -1.98 -44.54 11.76
C TYR A 7 -1.22 -43.44 10.98
N PRO A 8 -0.96 -43.59 9.66
CA PRO A 8 -0.31 -42.54 8.87
C PRO A 8 -1.17 -41.26 8.73
N PHE A 9 -2.49 -41.41 8.64
CA PHE A 9 -3.41 -40.27 8.52
C PHE A 9 -3.51 -39.48 9.82
N ILE A 10 -3.55 -40.17 10.95
CA ILE A 10 -3.55 -39.48 12.27
C ILE A 10 -2.22 -38.78 12.50
N ILE A 11 -1.10 -39.37 12.13
CA ILE A 11 0.22 -38.72 12.23
C ILE A 11 0.29 -37.50 11.30
N ALA A 12 -0.21 -37.55 10.08
CA ALA A 12 -0.21 -36.43 9.16
C ALA A 12 -1.07 -35.25 9.68
N VAL A 13 -2.23 -35.53 10.25
CA VAL A 13 -3.10 -34.51 10.87
C VAL A 13 -2.43 -33.91 12.10
N LEU A 14 -1.82 -34.71 12.96
CA LEU A 14 -1.08 -34.22 14.13
C LEU A 14 0.13 -33.36 13.73
N VAL A 15 0.89 -33.78 12.73
CA VAL A 15 2.03 -33.01 12.21
C VAL A 15 1.56 -31.67 11.62
N SER A 16 0.49 -31.66 10.83
CA SER A 16 -0.10 -30.41 10.30
C SER A 16 -0.52 -29.47 11.42
N SER A 17 -1.23 -29.98 12.43
CA SER A 17 -1.67 -29.18 13.58
C SER A 17 -0.50 -28.63 14.41
N ILE A 18 0.58 -29.38 14.54
CA ILE A 18 1.79 -28.92 15.23
C ILE A 18 2.49 -27.83 14.41
N VAL A 19 2.57 -27.97 13.07
CA VAL A 19 3.15 -26.95 12.20
C VAL A 19 2.36 -25.64 12.26
N ASP A 20 1.03 -25.71 12.25
CA ASP A 20 0.17 -24.55 12.38
C ASP A 20 0.29 -23.89 13.75
N LEU A 21 0.43 -24.66 14.82
CA LEU A 21 0.67 -24.15 16.16
C LEU A 21 2.05 -23.47 16.26
N VAL A 22 3.08 -24.06 15.69
CA VAL A 22 4.44 -23.49 15.65
C VAL A 22 4.45 -22.18 14.85
N ARG A 23 3.75 -22.11 13.73
CA ARG A 23 3.55 -20.84 12.96
C ARG A 23 2.86 -19.79 13.82
N SER A 24 1.75 -20.14 14.45
CA SER A 24 1.00 -19.20 15.31
C SER A 24 1.83 -18.68 16.47
N ILE A 25 2.68 -19.54 17.09
CA ILE A 25 3.62 -19.14 18.15
C ILE A 25 4.73 -18.24 17.60
N ALA A 26 5.25 -18.53 16.41
CA ALA A 26 6.24 -17.68 15.77
C ALA A 26 5.68 -16.28 15.49
N ASP A 27 4.48 -16.18 14.92
CA ASP A 27 3.79 -14.91 14.65
C ASP A 27 3.53 -14.12 15.95
N LEU A 28 3.17 -14.82 17.03
CA LEU A 28 2.98 -14.23 18.36
C LEU A 28 4.33 -13.72 18.94
N VAL A 29 5.41 -14.48 18.81
CA VAL A 29 6.76 -14.10 19.29
C VAL A 29 7.29 -12.91 18.50
N PHE A 30 7.10 -12.87 17.16
CA PHE A 30 7.44 -11.70 16.35
C PHE A 30 6.61 -10.49 16.74
N GLY A 31 5.30 -10.64 16.95
CA GLY A 31 4.42 -9.56 17.44
C GLY A 31 4.82 -9.04 18.82
N ILE A 32 5.25 -9.92 19.75
CA ILE A 32 5.76 -9.54 21.08
C ILE A 32 7.14 -8.88 20.98
N ALA A 33 8.03 -9.38 20.13
CA ALA A 33 9.34 -8.77 19.90
C ALA A 33 9.20 -7.35 19.34
N ASP A 34 8.30 -7.15 18.37
CA ASP A 34 7.93 -5.84 17.84
C ASP A 34 7.31 -4.93 18.91
N LEU A 35 6.46 -5.50 19.78
CA LEU A 35 5.86 -4.75 20.89
C LEU A 35 6.91 -4.32 21.92
N ILE A 36 7.84 -5.22 22.30
CA ILE A 36 8.93 -4.94 23.23
C ILE A 36 9.90 -3.92 22.61
N TYR A 37 10.29 -4.09 21.34
CA TYR A 37 11.12 -3.13 20.63
C TYR A 37 10.48 -1.73 20.64
N ASN A 38 9.19 -1.67 20.37
CA ASN A 38 8.44 -0.41 20.40
C ASN A 38 8.32 0.18 21.83
N ILE A 39 8.15 -0.63 22.87
CA ILE A 39 8.10 -0.15 24.27
C ILE A 39 9.47 0.37 24.73
N VAL A 40 10.55 -0.30 24.35
CA VAL A 40 11.92 0.07 24.75
C VAL A 40 12.39 1.32 24.00
N VAL A 41 12.06 1.44 22.72
CA VAL A 41 12.49 2.56 21.86
C VAL A 41 11.60 3.81 22.05
N PHE A 42 10.28 3.65 22.32
CA PHE A 42 9.32 4.76 22.41
C PHE A 42 8.77 5.03 23.82
N GLY A 43 9.27 4.34 24.85
CA GLY A 43 8.75 4.41 26.23
C GLY A 43 9.20 5.60 27.07
N ARG A 44 9.87 6.62 26.52
CA ARG A 44 10.24 7.84 27.27
C ARG A 44 9.55 9.04 26.68
N GLY A 45 8.59 9.58 27.45
CA GLY A 45 7.75 10.70 27.09
C GLY A 45 8.52 12.02 26.95
N GLY A 46 7.93 12.91 26.16
CA GLY A 46 8.26 14.32 26.09
C GLY A 46 8.95 14.72 24.78
N GLY A 47 8.18 15.27 23.84
CA GLY A 47 8.65 15.81 22.57
C GLY A 47 8.74 14.74 21.49
N ARG A 48 7.89 14.83 20.47
CA ARG A 48 7.98 13.96 19.28
C ARG A 48 9.28 14.24 18.53
N VAL A 49 10.36 13.57 18.87
CA VAL A 49 11.47 13.42 17.93
C VAL A 49 11.08 12.25 17.05
N ALA A 50 10.69 12.51 15.81
CA ALA A 50 10.46 11.46 14.83
C ALA A 50 11.78 10.70 14.66
N GLN A 51 11.76 9.39 14.88
CA GLN A 51 12.91 8.55 14.60
C GLN A 51 12.87 8.23 13.10
N PHE A 52 13.92 8.62 12.39
CA PHE A 52 14.08 8.35 10.97
C PHE A 52 14.98 7.13 10.79
N ASP A 53 14.49 6.18 9.98
CA ASP A 53 15.24 4.99 9.58
C ASP A 53 15.35 4.98 8.05
N TYR A 54 16.42 4.42 7.50
CA TYR A 54 16.55 4.28 6.05
C TYR A 54 15.49 3.32 5.48
N LEU A 55 14.85 3.69 4.37
CA LEU A 55 14.01 2.77 3.59
C LEU A 55 14.86 1.63 2.99
N TRP A 56 16.11 1.93 2.63
CA TRP A 56 17.18 1.01 2.26
C TRP A 56 18.53 1.68 2.52
N GLU A 57 19.60 0.92 2.61
CA GLU A 57 20.94 1.46 2.87
C GLU A 57 21.33 2.54 1.85
N GLY A 58 21.65 3.74 2.33
CA GLY A 58 21.97 4.91 1.51
C GLY A 58 20.77 5.50 0.75
N GLY A 59 19.56 5.03 1.00
CA GLY A 59 18.32 5.56 0.45
C GLY A 59 17.71 6.69 1.29
N PRO A 60 16.47 7.09 0.98
CA PRO A 60 15.79 8.10 1.76
C PRO A 60 15.48 7.61 3.18
N GLU A 61 15.53 8.52 4.11
CA GLU A 61 15.16 8.29 5.50
C GLU A 61 13.67 8.55 5.69
N PHE A 62 13.02 7.75 6.51
CA PHE A 62 11.59 7.78 6.70
C PHE A 62 11.21 7.57 8.16
N ALA A 63 10.41 8.48 8.69
CA ALA A 63 9.78 8.33 9.98
C ALA A 63 8.36 7.81 9.83
N GLN A 64 7.97 6.88 10.70
CA GLN A 64 6.61 6.37 10.78
C GLN A 64 6.09 6.45 12.21
N SER A 65 4.80 6.61 12.36
CA SER A 65 4.15 6.57 13.66
C SER A 65 3.66 5.15 13.98
N LYS A 66 3.30 4.92 15.25
CA LYS A 66 2.67 3.67 15.67
C LYS A 66 1.35 3.37 14.92
N HIS A 67 0.69 4.42 14.42
CA HIS A 67 -0.62 4.34 13.76
C HIS A 67 -0.54 4.35 12.24
N PHE A 68 0.59 4.81 11.67
CA PHE A 68 0.77 4.97 10.22
C PHE A 68 2.04 4.23 9.78
N ARG A 69 1.98 2.89 9.83
CA ARG A 69 3.05 2.04 9.32
C ARG A 69 2.75 1.67 7.87
N PHE A 70 3.74 1.76 7.01
CA PHE A 70 3.60 1.27 5.65
C PHE A 70 3.87 -0.23 5.59
N GLY A 71 3.18 -0.92 4.69
CA GLY A 71 3.37 -2.33 4.41
C GLY A 71 4.13 -2.56 3.10
N THR A 72 4.35 -3.81 2.80
CA THR A 72 4.91 -4.28 1.51
C THR A 72 4.12 -3.74 0.32
N ASP A 73 2.81 -3.61 0.43
CA ASP A 73 1.89 -3.08 -0.56
C ASP A 73 2.28 -1.67 -1.05
N ALA A 74 2.59 -0.75 -0.13
CA ALA A 74 3.03 0.60 -0.48
C ALA A 74 4.35 0.61 -1.25
N VAL A 75 5.32 -0.22 -0.84
CA VAL A 75 6.62 -0.33 -1.53
C VAL A 75 6.45 -0.94 -2.92
N LEU A 76 5.65 -1.99 -3.05
CA LEU A 76 5.36 -2.62 -4.33
C LEU A 76 4.65 -1.67 -5.28
N LEU A 77 3.63 -0.94 -4.81
CA LEU A 77 2.92 0.05 -5.61
C LEU A 77 3.85 1.19 -6.02
N GLY A 78 4.66 1.70 -5.08
CA GLY A 78 5.65 2.74 -5.34
C GLY A 78 6.65 2.35 -6.43
N ASN A 79 6.99 1.06 -6.54
CA ASN A 79 7.85 0.55 -7.61
C ASN A 79 7.10 0.20 -8.90
N TYR A 80 5.85 -0.24 -8.80
CA TYR A 80 5.06 -0.68 -9.95
C TYR A 80 4.64 0.45 -10.88
N MET A 81 4.22 1.60 -10.34
CA MET A 81 3.69 2.70 -11.14
C MET A 81 4.69 3.23 -12.18
N ASN A 82 4.17 3.59 -13.34
CA ASN A 82 4.97 4.11 -14.44
C ASN A 82 5.02 5.65 -14.41
N LEU A 83 6.16 6.21 -14.01
CA LEU A 83 6.42 7.65 -13.95
C LEU A 83 7.03 8.24 -15.23
N THR A 84 7.20 7.45 -16.30
CA THR A 84 7.81 7.93 -17.54
C THR A 84 7.01 9.09 -18.12
N GLY A 85 7.69 10.23 -18.30
CA GLY A 85 7.11 11.46 -18.85
C GLY A 85 6.21 12.23 -17.86
N ALA A 86 6.00 11.72 -16.64
CA ALA A 86 5.21 12.42 -15.63
C ALA A 86 5.94 13.66 -15.11
N LYS A 87 5.21 14.76 -14.96
CA LYS A 87 5.64 16.00 -14.32
C LYS A 87 4.95 16.22 -12.98
N LYS A 88 3.67 15.85 -12.88
CA LYS A 88 2.86 16.01 -11.68
C LYS A 88 2.20 14.70 -11.31
N ALA A 89 2.38 14.26 -10.07
CA ALA A 89 1.72 13.10 -9.52
C ALA A 89 0.99 13.47 -8.22
N ILE A 90 -0.05 12.71 -7.88
CA ILE A 90 -0.74 12.83 -6.60
C ILE A 90 -0.94 11.46 -5.96
N ASP A 91 -0.68 11.39 -4.66
CA ASP A 91 -0.92 10.24 -3.78
C ASP A 91 -2.17 10.50 -2.93
N LEU A 92 -3.24 9.76 -3.21
CA LEU A 92 -4.53 9.90 -2.53
C LEU A 92 -4.59 8.99 -1.31
N GLY A 93 -4.66 9.59 -0.12
CA GLY A 93 -4.52 8.90 1.16
C GLY A 93 -3.04 8.57 1.41
N CYS A 94 -2.19 9.59 1.37
CA CYS A 94 -0.74 9.38 1.37
C CYS A 94 -0.18 8.93 2.73
N ALA A 95 -0.99 8.93 3.80
CA ALA A 95 -0.58 8.63 5.16
C ALA A 95 0.71 9.41 5.52
N SER A 96 1.77 8.73 5.97
CA SER A 96 3.06 9.35 6.26
C SER A 96 3.96 9.60 5.03
N GLY A 97 3.44 9.41 3.79
CA GLY A 97 4.08 9.86 2.55
C GLY A 97 5.09 8.89 1.93
N VAL A 98 5.08 7.60 2.29
CA VAL A 98 6.07 6.64 1.77
C VAL A 98 6.00 6.48 0.25
N ILE A 99 4.80 6.43 -0.35
CA ILE A 99 4.65 6.30 -1.81
C ILE A 99 5.15 7.58 -2.50
N ALA A 100 4.81 8.75 -1.95
CA ALA A 100 5.31 10.03 -2.44
C ALA A 100 6.86 10.07 -2.41
N LEU A 101 7.47 9.61 -1.32
CA LEU A 101 8.92 9.54 -1.17
C LEU A 101 9.56 8.59 -2.19
N LEU A 102 8.95 7.41 -2.42
CA LEU A 102 9.39 6.46 -3.45
C LEU A 102 9.28 7.04 -4.87
N MET A 103 8.21 7.78 -5.18
CA MET A 103 8.08 8.48 -6.46
C MET A 103 9.20 9.51 -6.67
N LEU A 104 9.47 10.33 -5.67
CA LEU A 104 10.48 11.37 -5.70
C LEU A 104 11.90 10.81 -5.81
N SER A 105 12.18 9.66 -5.19
CA SER A 105 13.46 8.95 -5.29
C SER A 105 13.69 8.37 -6.69
N ARG A 106 12.63 7.90 -7.34
CA ARG A 106 12.69 7.29 -8.68
C ARG A 106 12.68 8.30 -9.82
N SER A 107 12.27 9.53 -9.58
CA SER A 107 12.20 10.59 -10.60
C SER A 107 12.72 11.90 -10.06
N ARG A 108 13.65 12.50 -10.80
CA ARG A 108 14.20 13.83 -10.46
C ARG A 108 13.33 14.99 -10.97
N THR A 109 12.33 14.71 -11.80
CA THR A 109 11.54 15.75 -12.48
C THR A 109 10.08 15.79 -12.09
N VAL A 110 9.59 14.78 -11.35
CA VAL A 110 8.20 14.74 -10.89
C VAL A 110 8.03 15.63 -9.66
N HIS A 111 6.93 16.37 -9.63
CA HIS A 111 6.39 17.01 -8.43
C HIS A 111 5.27 16.15 -7.89
N VAL A 112 5.29 15.83 -6.60
CA VAL A 112 4.32 14.96 -5.96
C VAL A 112 3.48 15.75 -4.98
N THR A 113 2.16 15.65 -5.12
CA THR A 113 1.21 16.10 -4.09
C THR A 113 0.77 14.89 -3.27
N GLY A 114 0.82 14.96 -1.96
CA GLY A 114 0.17 14.01 -1.05
C GLY A 114 -1.13 14.62 -0.55
N LEU A 115 -2.23 13.88 -0.56
CA LEU A 115 -3.50 14.29 0.04
C LEU A 115 -3.84 13.30 1.16
N GLU A 116 -4.01 13.81 2.39
CA GLU A 116 -4.27 12.98 3.56
C GLU A 116 -5.32 13.65 4.46
N ILE A 117 -6.32 12.89 4.90
CA ILE A 117 -7.40 13.43 5.75
C ILE A 117 -6.95 13.61 7.20
N ASN A 118 -6.05 12.76 7.68
CA ASN A 118 -5.54 12.83 9.05
C ASN A 118 -4.41 13.86 9.15
N ALA A 119 -4.60 14.87 10.00
CA ALA A 119 -3.64 15.96 10.17
C ALA A 119 -2.27 15.48 10.67
N ASP A 120 -2.23 14.58 11.67
CA ASP A 120 -0.97 14.06 12.23
C ASP A 120 -0.17 13.26 11.19
N ALA A 121 -0.87 12.54 10.29
CA ALA A 121 -0.24 11.82 9.19
C ALA A 121 0.27 12.75 8.10
N ALA A 122 -0.50 13.79 7.75
CA ALA A 122 -0.10 14.81 6.78
C ALA A 122 1.13 15.58 7.27
N ASP A 123 1.15 15.98 8.54
CA ASP A 123 2.31 16.66 9.16
C ASP A 123 3.56 15.76 9.10
N LEU A 124 3.42 14.46 9.46
CA LEU A 124 4.53 13.51 9.37
C LEU A 124 5.01 13.29 7.93
N ALA A 125 4.08 13.27 6.95
CA ALA A 125 4.45 13.21 5.54
C ALA A 125 5.26 14.44 5.11
N ALA A 126 4.85 15.64 5.55
CA ALA A 126 5.61 16.88 5.27
C ALA A 126 7.00 16.87 5.94
N GLU A 127 7.11 16.37 7.18
CA GLU A 127 8.39 16.18 7.87
C GLU A 127 9.29 15.20 7.10
N ASN A 128 8.75 14.08 6.61
CA ASN A 128 9.49 13.12 5.79
C ASN A 128 10.02 13.74 4.50
N MET A 129 9.24 14.58 3.83
CA MET A 129 9.69 15.30 2.63
C MET A 129 10.80 16.30 2.96
N ALA A 130 10.63 17.09 4.02
CA ALA A 130 11.58 18.10 4.45
C ALA A 130 12.92 17.47 4.88
N HIS A 131 12.88 16.37 5.65
CA HIS A 131 14.07 15.64 6.11
C HIS A 131 14.93 15.15 4.94
N ASN A 132 14.30 14.74 3.85
CA ASN A 132 14.99 14.27 2.64
C ASN A 132 15.32 15.40 1.64
N ASN A 133 15.16 16.68 2.01
CA ASN A 133 15.39 17.84 1.13
C ASN A 133 14.53 17.79 -0.16
N LEU A 134 13.27 17.35 -0.04
CA LEU A 134 12.34 17.18 -1.17
C LEU A 134 11.17 18.17 -1.13
N SER A 135 11.17 19.16 -0.23
CA SER A 135 10.09 20.14 -0.08
C SER A 135 9.86 21.00 -1.32
N ASP A 136 10.87 21.20 -2.16
CA ASP A 136 10.78 21.91 -3.44
C ASP A 136 10.02 21.14 -4.53
N ARG A 137 9.90 19.81 -4.37
CA ARG A 137 9.25 18.91 -5.31
C ARG A 137 8.06 18.15 -4.71
N SER A 138 7.65 18.50 -3.50
CA SER A 138 6.51 17.90 -2.82
C SER A 138 5.57 18.95 -2.25
N SER A 139 4.29 18.60 -2.17
CA SER A 139 3.28 19.40 -1.47
C SER A 139 2.37 18.44 -0.72
N ILE A 140 2.31 18.54 0.59
CA ILE A 140 1.40 17.73 1.40
C ILE A 140 0.20 18.57 1.79
N LEU A 141 -0.99 18.09 1.46
CA LEU A 141 -2.27 18.74 1.71
C LEU A 141 -3.09 17.90 2.68
N GLN A 142 -3.57 18.55 3.74
CA GLN A 142 -4.62 17.94 4.56
C GLN A 142 -5.95 18.11 3.84
N GLY A 143 -6.68 17.02 3.59
CA GLY A 143 -7.98 17.10 2.91
C GLY A 143 -8.64 15.76 2.69
N ASP A 144 -9.91 15.82 2.32
CA ASP A 144 -10.76 14.67 2.03
C ASP A 144 -10.78 14.37 0.52
N ILE A 145 -10.47 13.13 0.15
CA ILE A 145 -10.52 12.65 -1.24
C ILE A 145 -11.88 12.92 -1.89
N ARG A 146 -12.97 12.84 -1.14
CA ARG A 146 -14.35 13.11 -1.62
C ARG A 146 -14.57 14.57 -1.97
N LYS A 147 -13.72 15.48 -1.49
CA LYS A 147 -13.83 16.95 -1.68
C LYS A 147 -12.74 17.53 -2.59
N VAL A 148 -12.00 16.70 -3.33
CA VAL A 148 -10.92 17.17 -4.20
C VAL A 148 -11.35 18.20 -5.24
N ARG A 149 -12.63 18.21 -5.63
CA ARG A 149 -13.20 19.20 -6.57
C ARG A 149 -13.23 20.63 -6.02
N GLU A 150 -13.20 20.76 -4.68
CA GLU A 150 -13.21 22.05 -4.00
C GLU A 150 -11.80 22.67 -3.88
N THR A 151 -10.76 21.81 -3.94
CA THR A 151 -9.39 22.19 -3.57
C THR A 151 -8.37 22.05 -4.69
N LEU A 152 -8.61 21.16 -5.64
CA LEU A 152 -7.67 20.84 -6.70
C LEU A 152 -8.30 20.95 -8.09
N PRO A 153 -7.58 21.48 -9.09
CA PRO A 153 -8.14 21.64 -10.45
C PRO A 153 -8.24 20.28 -11.16
N ALA A 154 -9.29 20.15 -12.02
CA ALA A 154 -9.50 18.95 -12.82
C ALA A 154 -8.34 18.69 -13.79
N GLY A 155 -7.98 17.43 -14.01
CA GLY A 155 -7.02 17.03 -15.02
C GLY A 155 -5.61 17.57 -14.82
N SER A 156 -5.23 17.87 -13.58
CA SER A 156 -3.97 18.53 -13.26
C SER A 156 -2.79 17.59 -13.02
N PHE A 157 -3.02 16.27 -12.98
CA PHE A 157 -1.98 15.29 -12.69
C PHE A 157 -1.79 14.28 -13.84
N ASP A 158 -0.53 13.95 -14.12
CA ASP A 158 -0.14 12.91 -15.07
C ASP A 158 -0.34 11.51 -14.49
N VAL A 159 -0.11 11.38 -13.17
CA VAL A 159 -0.23 10.14 -12.42
C VAL A 159 -1.00 10.40 -11.14
N VAL A 160 -2.00 9.58 -10.90
CA VAL A 160 -2.71 9.46 -9.62
C VAL A 160 -2.37 8.10 -9.04
N VAL A 161 -2.06 8.03 -7.75
CA VAL A 161 -1.78 6.77 -7.06
C VAL A 161 -2.57 6.70 -5.76
N SER A 162 -2.92 5.50 -5.34
CA SER A 162 -3.51 5.27 -4.02
C SER A 162 -3.21 3.84 -3.52
N ASN A 163 -2.92 3.75 -2.23
CA ASN A 163 -3.00 2.52 -1.46
C ASN A 163 -4.15 2.66 -0.46
N PRO A 164 -5.40 2.44 -0.91
CA PRO A 164 -6.57 2.69 -0.08
C PRO A 164 -6.70 1.65 1.04
N PRO A 165 -7.30 2.02 2.18
CA PRO A 165 -7.65 1.03 3.20
C PRO A 165 -8.62 0.00 2.62
N TYR A 166 -8.36 -1.29 2.85
CA TYR A 166 -9.12 -2.41 2.27
C TYR A 166 -10.44 -2.71 2.99
N TYR A 167 -11.17 -1.71 3.44
CA TYR A 167 -12.39 -1.92 4.21
C TYR A 167 -13.54 -2.38 3.32
N ALA A 168 -14.10 -3.55 3.62
CA ALA A 168 -15.41 -3.95 3.13
C ALA A 168 -16.48 -3.35 4.06
N LEU A 169 -17.33 -2.51 3.52
CA LEU A 169 -18.59 -2.14 4.16
C LEU A 169 -19.41 -3.43 4.29
N ASN A 170 -19.41 -4.14 5.41
CA ASN A 170 -20.22 -5.34 5.73
C ASN A 170 -19.48 -6.68 5.93
N THR A 171 -18.18 -6.75 6.06
CA THR A 171 -17.55 -7.99 6.51
C THR A 171 -17.14 -7.84 7.99
N GLY A 172 -17.83 -8.41 8.93
CA GLY A 172 -17.71 -8.34 10.38
C GLY A 172 -16.32 -8.39 11.06
N ARG A 173 -15.25 -8.01 10.36
CA ARG A 173 -13.92 -7.74 10.87
C ARG A 173 -13.52 -6.33 10.50
N VAL A 174 -13.94 -5.40 11.30
CA VAL A 174 -13.49 -4.00 11.20
C VAL A 174 -12.21 -3.87 12.01
N SER A 175 -11.20 -3.17 11.47
CA SER A 175 -10.01 -2.88 12.28
C SER A 175 -10.39 -1.95 13.44
N PRO A 176 -9.66 -1.99 14.58
CA PRO A 176 -9.91 -1.07 15.70
C PRO A 176 -9.89 0.41 15.31
N ASP A 177 -9.18 0.76 14.25
CA ASP A 177 -9.11 2.15 13.76
C ASP A 177 -10.33 2.52 12.90
N ALA A 178 -10.91 1.58 12.14
CA ALA A 178 -12.16 1.81 11.42
C ALA A 178 -13.36 1.90 12.38
N ASP A 179 -13.39 1.14 13.48
CA ASP A 179 -14.39 1.29 14.54
C ASP A 179 -14.31 2.67 15.20
N ARG A 180 -13.09 3.19 15.43
CA ARG A 180 -12.88 4.53 15.96
C ARG A 180 -13.29 5.63 14.97
N ALA A 181 -13.01 5.45 13.68
CA ALA A 181 -13.44 6.37 12.63
C ALA A 181 -14.97 6.38 12.48
N ALA A 182 -15.61 5.20 12.49
CA ALA A 182 -17.06 5.06 12.48
C ALA A 182 -17.70 5.68 13.75
N ALA A 183 -17.08 5.49 14.92
CA ALA A 183 -17.55 6.08 16.18
C ALA A 183 -17.45 7.62 16.19
N ARG A 184 -16.56 8.21 15.36
CA ARG A 184 -16.46 9.67 15.16
C ARG A 184 -17.39 10.19 14.05
N GLY A 185 -18.21 9.34 13.43
CA GLY A 185 -19.08 9.71 12.32
C GLY A 185 -18.33 9.93 11.00
N GLU A 186 -17.08 9.48 10.89
CA GLU A 186 -16.30 9.54 9.67
C GLU A 186 -16.82 8.47 8.70
N VAL A 187 -17.49 8.89 7.63
CA VAL A 187 -17.90 7.98 6.55
C VAL A 187 -16.63 7.55 5.80
N ALA A 188 -16.37 6.25 5.74
CA ALA A 188 -15.22 5.72 5.00
C ALA A 188 -15.30 6.13 3.52
N CYS A 189 -14.16 6.54 2.94
CA CYS A 189 -14.03 6.75 1.49
C CYS A 189 -14.25 5.41 0.78
N THR A 190 -15.22 5.37 -0.11
CA THR A 190 -15.53 4.16 -0.89
C THR A 190 -14.58 4.01 -2.08
N LEU A 191 -14.56 2.83 -2.68
CA LEU A 191 -13.82 2.60 -3.92
C LEU A 191 -14.35 3.46 -5.08
N ASP A 192 -15.66 3.71 -5.10
CA ASP A 192 -16.31 4.60 -6.07
C ASP A 192 -15.84 6.06 -5.89
N ASP A 193 -15.82 6.56 -4.64
CA ASP A 193 -15.29 7.90 -4.33
C ASP A 193 -13.84 8.05 -4.78
N LEU A 194 -13.01 7.03 -4.52
CA LEU A 194 -11.61 7.03 -4.91
C LEU A 194 -11.46 7.09 -6.44
N CYS A 195 -12.19 6.25 -7.17
CA CYS A 195 -12.13 6.23 -8.64
C CYS A 195 -12.70 7.52 -9.25
N ALA A 196 -13.74 8.09 -8.65
CA ALA A 196 -14.29 9.40 -9.04
C ALA A 196 -13.26 10.52 -8.86
N ALA A 197 -12.58 10.56 -7.70
CA ALA A 197 -11.52 11.52 -7.43
C ALA A 197 -10.32 11.33 -8.36
N ALA A 198 -9.87 10.09 -8.54
CA ALA A 198 -8.77 9.76 -9.44
C ALA A 198 -9.07 10.17 -10.89
N SER A 199 -10.27 9.89 -11.37
CA SER A 199 -10.70 10.31 -12.71
C SER A 199 -10.76 11.84 -12.85
N TYR A 200 -11.25 12.55 -11.83
CA TYR A 200 -11.32 14.01 -11.86
C TYR A 200 -9.92 14.64 -11.92
N LEU A 201 -9.00 14.17 -11.09
CA LEU A 201 -7.66 14.74 -10.94
C LEU A 201 -6.71 14.35 -12.06
N CYS A 202 -6.83 13.14 -12.58
CA CYS A 202 -5.99 12.63 -13.66
C CYS A 202 -6.29 13.35 -14.97
N ARG A 203 -5.29 13.82 -15.71
CA ARG A 203 -5.52 14.36 -17.06
C ARG A 203 -5.99 13.28 -18.04
N TRP A 204 -6.55 13.67 -19.17
CA TRP A 204 -6.87 12.71 -20.23
C TRP A 204 -5.59 12.00 -20.72
N GLY A 205 -5.63 10.68 -20.81
CA GLY A 205 -4.45 9.87 -21.11
C GLY A 205 -3.46 9.73 -19.94
N GLY A 206 -3.73 10.34 -18.79
CA GLY A 206 -2.95 10.14 -17.56
C GLY A 206 -3.25 8.78 -16.93
N LYS A 207 -2.45 8.41 -15.91
CA LYS A 207 -2.45 7.08 -15.30
C LYS A 207 -3.01 7.11 -13.90
N PHE A 208 -3.75 6.07 -13.53
CA PHE A 208 -4.15 5.79 -12.16
C PHE A 208 -3.56 4.44 -11.74
N ALA A 209 -2.75 4.42 -10.69
CA ALA A 209 -2.16 3.19 -10.14
C ALA A 209 -2.70 2.92 -8.74
N VAL A 210 -3.04 1.66 -8.48
CA VAL A 210 -3.61 1.24 -7.20
C VAL A 210 -3.14 -0.17 -6.84
N VAL A 211 -2.90 -0.41 -5.56
CA VAL A 211 -2.78 -1.76 -5.01
C VAL A 211 -4.10 -2.13 -4.37
N TYR A 212 -4.55 -3.36 -4.56
CA TYR A 212 -5.84 -3.80 -4.02
C TYR A 212 -5.85 -5.30 -3.72
N ARG A 213 -6.97 -5.75 -3.13
CA ARG A 213 -7.17 -7.17 -2.80
C ARG A 213 -7.67 -7.95 -4.02
N PRO A 214 -7.15 -9.18 -4.26
CA PRO A 214 -7.58 -10.02 -5.40
C PRO A 214 -9.06 -10.40 -5.38
N ASP A 215 -9.62 -10.66 -4.19
CA ASP A 215 -11.02 -11.04 -3.98
C ASP A 215 -12.01 -9.92 -4.31
N ARG A 216 -11.54 -8.66 -4.42
CA ARG A 216 -12.34 -7.49 -4.78
C ARG A 216 -11.95 -6.88 -6.15
N LEU A 217 -11.24 -7.63 -6.98
CA LEU A 217 -10.78 -7.14 -8.28
C LEU A 217 -11.93 -6.75 -9.21
N ALA A 218 -13.04 -7.50 -9.19
CA ALA A 218 -14.22 -7.18 -10.00
C ALA A 218 -14.83 -5.83 -9.62
N GLU A 219 -14.90 -5.52 -8.32
CA GLU A 219 -15.37 -4.21 -7.82
C GLU A 219 -14.43 -3.09 -8.28
N LEU A 220 -13.11 -3.30 -8.17
CA LEU A 220 -12.11 -2.33 -8.61
C LEU A 220 -12.27 -2.00 -10.09
N PHE A 221 -12.38 -3.02 -10.95
CA PHE A 221 -12.52 -2.80 -12.40
C PHE A 221 -13.84 -2.13 -12.73
N THR A 222 -14.94 -2.49 -12.07
CA THR A 222 -16.23 -1.83 -12.25
C THR A 222 -16.16 -0.35 -11.87
N ALA A 223 -15.57 -0.02 -10.72
CA ALA A 223 -15.41 1.37 -10.29
C ALA A 223 -14.49 2.15 -11.24
N MET A 224 -13.34 1.59 -11.63
CA MET A 224 -12.42 2.25 -12.57
C MET A 224 -13.10 2.56 -13.91
N THR A 225 -13.72 1.56 -14.53
CA THR A 225 -14.37 1.72 -15.85
C THR A 225 -15.59 2.63 -15.77
N GLY A 226 -16.38 2.54 -14.69
CA GLY A 226 -17.52 3.43 -14.41
C GLY A 226 -17.12 4.91 -14.35
N HIS A 227 -15.90 5.21 -13.95
CA HIS A 227 -15.34 6.57 -13.92
C HIS A 227 -14.41 6.87 -15.10
N GLY A 228 -14.44 6.08 -16.17
CA GLY A 228 -13.68 6.33 -17.40
C GLY A 228 -12.17 6.10 -17.26
N ILE A 229 -11.75 5.28 -16.31
CA ILE A 229 -10.37 4.82 -16.17
C ILE A 229 -10.32 3.38 -16.64
N GLU A 230 -9.72 3.13 -17.79
CA GLU A 230 -9.58 1.78 -18.36
C GLU A 230 -8.37 1.07 -17.76
N PRO A 231 -8.52 -0.12 -17.11
CA PRO A 231 -7.40 -0.94 -16.64
C PRO A 231 -6.50 -1.36 -17.82
N LYS A 232 -5.20 -1.12 -17.72
CA LYS A 232 -4.23 -1.35 -18.81
C LYS A 232 -3.11 -2.30 -18.47
N ARG A 233 -2.72 -2.32 -17.20
CA ARG A 233 -1.71 -3.23 -16.67
C ARG A 233 -2.20 -3.81 -15.36
N MET A 234 -1.96 -5.08 -15.15
CA MET A 234 -2.20 -5.74 -13.87
C MET A 234 -1.08 -6.72 -13.57
N ARG A 235 -0.69 -6.76 -12.30
CA ARG A 235 0.26 -7.73 -11.78
C ARG A 235 -0.27 -8.36 -10.50
N ILE A 236 -0.27 -9.68 -10.47
CA ILE A 236 -0.65 -10.46 -9.29
C ILE A 236 0.58 -10.61 -8.40
N VAL A 237 0.40 -10.48 -7.08
CA VAL A 237 1.45 -10.68 -6.08
C VAL A 237 1.09 -11.91 -5.24
N CYS A 238 2.04 -12.85 -5.13
CA CYS A 238 1.94 -14.03 -4.27
C CYS A 238 3.12 -14.04 -3.30
N HIS A 239 2.90 -14.62 -2.11
CA HIS A 239 4.00 -14.80 -1.16
C HIS A 239 5.08 -15.69 -1.77
N ASP A 240 4.69 -16.85 -2.29
CA ASP A 240 5.54 -17.83 -3.00
C ASP A 240 4.74 -18.53 -4.09
N ILE A 241 5.36 -19.49 -4.78
CA ILE A 241 4.74 -20.20 -5.91
C ILE A 241 3.54 -21.07 -5.50
N SER A 242 3.44 -21.45 -4.23
CA SER A 242 2.35 -22.29 -3.70
C SER A 242 1.23 -21.48 -3.06
N SER A 243 1.46 -20.20 -2.85
CA SER A 243 0.53 -19.30 -2.15
C SER A 243 -0.56 -18.76 -3.07
N VAL A 244 -1.76 -18.58 -2.53
CA VAL A 244 -2.82 -17.84 -3.21
C VAL A 244 -2.41 -16.36 -3.38
N PRO A 245 -2.94 -15.65 -4.39
CA PRO A 245 -2.70 -14.23 -4.56
C PRO A 245 -3.05 -13.42 -3.31
N SER A 246 -2.12 -12.59 -2.86
CA SER A 246 -2.30 -11.72 -1.69
C SER A 246 -2.70 -10.29 -2.05
N LEU A 247 -2.15 -9.77 -3.16
CA LEU A 247 -2.40 -8.42 -3.66
C LEU A 247 -2.49 -8.44 -5.19
N VAL A 248 -3.11 -7.40 -5.73
CA VAL A 248 -3.04 -7.03 -7.15
C VAL A 248 -2.57 -5.58 -7.29
N LEU A 249 -1.66 -5.36 -8.21
CA LEU A 249 -1.21 -4.04 -8.63
C LEU A 249 -1.90 -3.74 -9.98
N VAL A 250 -2.63 -2.65 -10.04
CA VAL A 250 -3.38 -2.26 -11.25
C VAL A 250 -2.97 -0.86 -11.66
N GLU A 251 -2.72 -0.66 -12.95
CA GLU A 251 -2.58 0.66 -13.57
C GLU A 251 -3.59 0.81 -14.69
N GLY A 252 -4.41 1.87 -14.64
CA GLY A 252 -5.37 2.24 -15.65
C GLY A 252 -5.01 3.56 -16.32
N ILE A 253 -5.66 3.85 -17.44
CA ILE A 253 -5.50 5.10 -18.19
C ILE A 253 -6.86 5.79 -18.30
N ARG A 254 -6.93 7.08 -17.93
CA ARG A 254 -8.12 7.89 -18.12
C ARG A 254 -8.43 8.06 -19.61
N GLY A 255 -9.63 7.66 -20.04
CA GLY A 255 -10.04 7.66 -21.43
C GLY A 255 -9.34 6.61 -22.30
N GLY A 256 -8.70 5.60 -21.67
CA GLY A 256 -8.08 4.49 -22.37
C GLY A 256 -9.10 3.64 -23.14
N LYS A 257 -8.67 3.00 -24.21
CA LYS A 257 -9.45 1.97 -24.92
C LYS A 257 -9.27 0.61 -24.24
N PRO A 258 -10.20 -0.35 -24.34
CA PRO A 258 -10.06 -1.70 -23.82
C PRO A 258 -8.73 -2.38 -24.17
N GLY A 259 -8.26 -3.25 -23.29
CA GLY A 259 -7.02 -4.01 -23.52
C GLY A 259 -6.11 -4.04 -22.31
N LEU A 260 -6.38 -5.00 -21.40
CA LEU A 260 -5.60 -5.25 -20.20
C LEU A 260 -4.40 -6.18 -20.50
N LYS A 261 -3.21 -5.75 -20.10
CA LYS A 261 -2.00 -6.58 -20.11
C LYS A 261 -1.80 -7.19 -18.72
N LEU A 262 -1.74 -8.51 -18.66
CA LEU A 262 -1.29 -9.23 -17.47
C LEU A 262 0.23 -9.33 -17.48
N GLU A 263 0.86 -8.94 -16.40
CA GLU A 263 2.30 -9.07 -16.20
C GLU A 263 2.62 -10.40 -15.47
N PRO A 264 3.85 -10.92 -15.56
CA PRO A 264 4.26 -12.08 -14.79
C PRO A 264 4.00 -11.90 -13.30
N VAL A 265 3.56 -12.95 -12.62
CA VAL A 265 3.29 -12.94 -11.19
C VAL A 265 4.55 -12.49 -10.42
N LEU A 266 4.38 -11.59 -9.47
CA LEU A 266 5.43 -11.21 -8.55
C LEU A 266 5.43 -12.18 -7.36
N LEU A 267 6.47 -12.94 -7.22
CA LEU A 267 6.71 -13.79 -6.06
C LEU A 267 7.59 -13.05 -5.06
N LEU A 268 7.16 -12.98 -3.79
CA LEU A 268 7.95 -12.33 -2.75
C LEU A 268 9.11 -13.23 -2.31
N LYS A 269 8.88 -14.52 -2.22
CA LYS A 269 9.83 -15.52 -1.70
C LYS A 269 10.10 -16.63 -2.69
N ASN A 270 11.33 -17.12 -2.62
CA ASN A 270 11.77 -18.37 -3.23
C ASN A 270 11.27 -19.58 -2.40
N PRO A 271 11.33 -20.83 -2.93
CA PRO A 271 10.94 -22.02 -2.19
C PRO A 271 11.73 -22.25 -0.89
N ASP A 272 12.94 -21.71 -0.79
CA ASP A 272 13.79 -21.77 0.40
C ASP A 272 13.48 -20.69 1.44
N GLY A 273 12.47 -19.83 1.19
CA GLY A 273 12.06 -18.74 2.08
C GLY A 273 12.87 -17.44 1.92
N THR A 274 13.89 -17.43 1.08
CA THR A 274 14.65 -16.20 0.78
C THR A 274 13.86 -15.24 -0.12
N ASP A 275 14.23 -13.94 -0.12
CA ASP A 275 13.64 -12.98 -1.06
C ASP A 275 14.01 -13.33 -2.50
N THR A 276 13.04 -13.19 -3.42
CA THR A 276 13.36 -13.32 -4.85
C THR A 276 14.28 -12.18 -5.31
N GLU A 277 15.04 -12.40 -6.40
CA GLU A 277 15.93 -11.37 -6.95
C GLU A 277 15.18 -10.08 -7.34
N GLU A 278 13.92 -10.21 -7.72
CA GLU A 278 13.10 -9.05 -8.00
C GLU A 278 12.75 -8.26 -6.74
N ILE A 279 12.41 -8.95 -5.66
CA ILE A 279 12.14 -8.32 -4.35
C ILE A 279 13.42 -7.67 -3.80
N LYS A 280 14.58 -8.32 -3.89
CA LYS A 280 15.84 -7.71 -3.49
C LYS A 280 16.09 -6.40 -4.24
N ARG A 281 15.84 -6.36 -5.57
CA ARG A 281 15.95 -5.13 -6.36
C ARG A 281 14.95 -4.05 -5.94
N ILE A 282 13.68 -4.43 -5.70
CA ILE A 282 12.63 -3.50 -5.24
C ILE A 282 13.01 -2.85 -3.91
N TYR A 283 13.63 -3.62 -3.02
CA TYR A 283 14.06 -3.14 -1.70
C TYR A 283 15.53 -2.69 -1.65
N HIS A 284 16.19 -2.56 -2.81
CA HIS A 284 17.60 -2.14 -2.91
C HIS A 284 18.55 -2.97 -2.03
N ARG A 285 18.36 -4.29 -1.97
CA ARG A 285 19.17 -5.25 -1.19
C ARG A 285 20.16 -6.05 -2.04
N VAL A 286 20.47 -5.57 -3.23
CA VAL A 286 21.45 -6.14 -4.17
C VAL A 286 22.66 -5.25 -4.28
#